data_b80b9edb1d05d7f8fb9d6fc8797d4920
#
_entry.id   b80b9edb1d05d7f8fb9d6fc8797d4920
#
_cell.length_a   1.000
_cell.length_b   1.000
_cell.length_c   1.000
_cell.angle_alpha   90.00
_cell.angle_beta   90.00
_cell.angle_gamma   90.00
#
_symmetry.space_group_name_H-M   'P 1'
#
loop_
_entity.id
_entity.type
_entity.pdbx_description
1 polymer ?
#
loop_
_entity_poly.entity_id
_entity_poly.type
_entity_poly.pdbx_seq_one_letter_code
_entity_poly.pdbx_strand_id
1 'polypeptide(L)'
;MKKISRKEYVSMYGPTTGDKVRLGDTDLIAEVEHDYTIYGEELKFGGGKTLREGMSQSNNPSKEELDLIITNALIVDYTGIYKADIGIKDGKIAGIGKGGNKDMQDGVKNNLSVGPATEALAGEGLIVTAGGIDTHIHFISPQQIPTAFASGVTTMIGGGTGPADGTNATTITPGRRNLKWMLRAAEEYSMNLGFLAKGNTSNDASLADQIEAGAIGFKIHEDWGTTPSAINHALDIADKYDVQVAIHTDTLNEAGCVEDTMAAIAGRTMHTFHTEGAGGGHAPDIIKVAGEHNILPASTNPTIPFTVNTEAEHMDMLMVCHHLDKSIKEDVQFADSRIRPQTIAAEDTLHDMGIFSITSSDSQAMGRVGEVITRTWQTADKNKKNLAA
;
A
#
# COMPACT_ATOMS: atom_id res chain seq x y z
N MET A 1 30.75 -16.19 33.66
CA MET A 1 29.85 -15.44 32.76
C MET A 1 28.43 -15.56 33.32
N LYS A 2 27.75 -14.45 33.58
CA LYS A 2 26.35 -14.45 34.05
C LYS A 2 25.45 -14.89 32.90
N LYS A 3 24.63 -15.92 33.10
CA LYS A 3 23.64 -16.35 32.13
C LYS A 3 22.34 -15.57 32.35
N ILE A 4 21.69 -15.15 31.28
CA ILE A 4 20.33 -14.60 31.32
C ILE A 4 19.39 -15.57 30.59
N SER A 5 18.12 -15.57 30.95
CA SER A 5 17.12 -16.39 30.29
C SER A 5 16.79 -15.82 28.90
N ARG A 6 16.30 -16.68 27.99
CA ARG A 6 15.84 -16.23 26.66
C ARG A 6 14.75 -15.16 26.77
N LYS A 7 13.84 -15.28 27.73
CA LYS A 7 12.79 -14.29 28.02
C LYS A 7 13.36 -12.93 28.39
N GLU A 8 14.39 -12.90 29.24
CA GLU A 8 15.08 -11.65 29.61
C GLU A 8 15.80 -11.04 28.41
N TYR A 9 16.46 -11.89 27.60
CA TYR A 9 17.13 -11.44 26.39
C TYR A 9 16.13 -10.77 25.42
N VAL A 10 15.02 -11.45 25.11
CA VAL A 10 13.97 -10.94 24.19
C VAL A 10 13.38 -9.64 24.72
N SER A 11 13.16 -9.52 26.02
CA SER A 11 12.66 -8.28 26.64
C SER A 11 13.61 -7.09 26.49
N MET A 12 14.92 -7.34 26.39
CA MET A 12 15.95 -6.28 26.27
C MET A 12 16.28 -5.96 24.81
N TYR A 13 16.34 -6.97 23.94
CA TYR A 13 16.94 -6.88 22.61
C TYR A 13 16.02 -7.38 21.48
N GLY A 14 14.77 -7.69 21.80
CA GLY A 14 13.84 -8.25 20.82
C GLY A 14 14.04 -9.73 20.54
N PRO A 15 13.18 -10.33 19.70
CA PRO A 15 13.24 -11.75 19.34
C PRO A 15 14.53 -12.09 18.57
N THR A 16 14.98 -13.34 18.71
CA THR A 16 16.18 -13.86 18.04
C THR A 16 15.85 -15.12 17.26
N THR A 17 16.79 -15.64 16.49
CA THR A 17 16.60 -16.82 15.61
C THR A 17 15.84 -17.95 16.30
N GLY A 18 14.78 -18.43 15.65
CA GLY A 18 13.86 -19.47 16.15
C GLY A 18 12.79 -18.99 17.13
N ASP A 19 12.75 -17.70 17.49
CA ASP A 19 11.65 -17.14 18.25
C ASP A 19 10.44 -16.94 17.34
N LYS A 20 9.24 -17.08 17.89
CA LYS A 20 7.97 -16.95 17.22
C LYS A 20 7.24 -15.70 17.68
N VAL A 21 6.85 -14.87 16.74
CA VAL A 21 6.17 -13.59 16.98
C VAL A 21 4.82 -13.61 16.29
N ARG A 22 3.76 -13.28 17.02
CA ARG A 22 2.42 -13.12 16.46
C ARG A 22 2.31 -11.80 15.70
N LEU A 23 1.69 -11.84 14.51
CA LEU A 23 1.48 -10.67 13.66
C LEU A 23 0.12 -10.02 13.96
N GLY A 24 0.15 -8.88 14.64
CA GLY A 24 -1.05 -8.13 14.97
C GLY A 24 -2.06 -8.93 15.82
N ASP A 25 -3.33 -8.84 15.45
CA ASP A 25 -4.45 -9.54 16.06
C ASP A 25 -4.83 -10.85 15.36
N THR A 26 -4.00 -11.31 14.43
CA THR A 26 -4.20 -12.55 13.66
C THR A 26 -3.58 -13.77 14.35
N ASP A 27 -3.82 -14.97 13.82
CA ASP A 27 -3.12 -16.20 14.21
C ASP A 27 -1.90 -16.51 13.31
N LEU A 28 -1.48 -15.54 12.54
CA LEU A 28 -0.23 -15.61 11.80
C LEU A 28 0.96 -15.52 12.75
N ILE A 29 1.91 -16.42 12.59
CA ILE A 29 3.12 -16.49 13.39
C ILE A 29 4.32 -16.34 12.47
N ALA A 30 5.12 -15.31 12.69
CA ALA A 30 6.43 -15.13 12.08
C ALA A 30 7.49 -15.82 12.93
N GLU A 31 8.29 -16.69 12.34
CA GLU A 31 9.46 -17.27 12.98
C GLU A 31 10.72 -16.55 12.51
N VAL A 32 11.55 -16.09 13.45
CA VAL A 32 12.78 -15.38 13.14
C VAL A 32 13.78 -16.35 12.52
N GLU A 33 14.08 -16.18 11.25
CA GLU A 33 14.98 -17.04 10.47
C GLU A 33 16.45 -16.77 10.77
N HIS A 34 16.78 -15.48 10.99
CA HIS A 34 18.15 -15.06 11.21
C HIS A 34 18.22 -13.85 12.15
N ASP A 35 19.30 -13.78 12.93
CA ASP A 35 19.64 -12.62 13.78
C ASP A 35 21.03 -12.11 13.35
N TYR A 36 21.09 -10.90 12.85
CA TYR A 36 22.33 -10.26 12.40
C TYR A 36 23.17 -9.69 13.54
N THR A 37 22.63 -9.62 14.76
CA THR A 37 23.34 -9.10 15.92
C THR A 37 24.28 -10.16 16.53
N ILE A 38 25.22 -9.74 17.34
CA ILE A 38 26.13 -10.62 18.09
C ILE A 38 25.84 -10.45 19.57
N TYR A 39 25.67 -11.57 20.29
CA TYR A 39 25.36 -11.57 21.71
C TYR A 39 26.40 -10.80 22.54
N GLY A 40 25.92 -9.78 23.27
CA GLY A 40 26.72 -8.90 24.08
C GLY A 40 27.24 -7.66 23.37
N GLU A 41 26.95 -7.53 22.09
CA GLU A 41 27.29 -6.38 21.25
C GLU A 41 26.08 -5.71 20.61
N GLU A 42 24.86 -6.11 21.02
CA GLU A 42 23.63 -5.51 20.53
C GLU A 42 23.62 -4.01 20.78
N LEU A 43 23.22 -3.24 19.79
CA LEU A 43 23.09 -1.80 19.95
C LEU A 43 21.96 -1.48 20.92
N LYS A 44 22.29 -0.78 21.98
CA LYS A 44 21.30 -0.32 22.98
C LYS A 44 21.76 0.97 23.62
N PHE A 45 20.87 1.94 23.70
CA PHE A 45 21.09 3.16 24.47
C PHE A 45 20.78 2.94 25.96
N GLY A 46 21.57 3.54 26.84
CA GLY A 46 21.35 3.53 28.29
C GLY A 46 22.64 3.40 29.12
N GLY A 47 22.56 3.69 30.42
CA GLY A 47 23.67 3.55 31.33
C GLY A 47 24.23 2.12 31.35
N GLY A 48 25.51 1.97 31.07
CA GLY A 48 26.17 0.66 30.99
C GLY A 48 25.82 -0.19 29.75
N LYS A 49 25.11 0.38 28.76
CA LYS A 49 24.80 -0.27 27.50
C LYS A 49 25.86 0.03 26.44
N THR A 50 25.67 -0.52 25.22
CA THR A 50 26.70 -0.55 24.18
C THR A 50 26.85 0.76 23.40
N LEU A 51 25.78 1.53 23.20
CA LEU A 51 25.82 2.82 22.49
C LEU A 51 26.52 3.90 23.30
N ARG A 52 27.85 3.85 23.31
CA ARG A 52 28.74 4.79 23.99
C ARG A 52 30.14 4.74 23.41
N GLU A 53 30.92 5.77 23.70
CA GLU A 53 32.35 5.82 23.36
C GLU A 53 33.12 4.61 23.93
N GLY A 54 34.06 4.11 23.16
CA GLY A 54 34.87 2.94 23.51
C GLY A 54 34.12 1.62 23.38
N MET A 55 32.90 1.64 22.82
CA MET A 55 32.13 0.44 22.46
C MET A 55 31.55 0.59 21.05
N SER A 56 30.23 0.73 20.91
CA SER A 56 29.56 0.76 19.60
C SER A 56 29.58 2.12 18.92
N GLN A 57 29.97 3.18 19.62
CA GLN A 57 30.13 4.50 19.03
C GLN A 57 31.53 4.68 18.47
N SER A 58 31.65 4.97 17.18
CA SER A 58 32.93 5.31 16.52
C SER A 58 33.30 6.76 16.79
N ASN A 59 34.56 7.10 16.50
CA ASN A 59 35.07 8.47 16.59
C ASN A 59 35.32 9.09 15.20
N ASN A 60 34.69 8.54 14.19
CA ASN A 60 34.81 9.05 12.82
C ASN A 60 34.06 10.39 12.63
N PRO A 61 34.41 11.17 11.61
CA PRO A 61 33.64 12.36 11.25
C PRO A 61 32.20 12.02 10.85
N SER A 62 31.25 12.89 11.23
CA SER A 62 29.81 12.66 10.99
C SER A 62 29.42 12.38 9.53
N LYS A 63 30.22 12.85 8.55
CA LYS A 63 30.00 12.54 7.13
C LYS A 63 30.16 11.06 6.78
N GLU A 64 30.86 10.28 7.60
CA GLU A 64 31.13 8.86 7.41
C GLU A 64 30.19 7.97 8.24
N GLU A 65 29.33 8.56 9.05
CA GLU A 65 28.46 7.89 10.00
C GLU A 65 26.99 8.07 9.62
N LEU A 66 26.15 7.25 10.21
CA LEU A 66 24.69 7.33 10.04
C LEU A 66 24.13 8.59 10.69
N ASP A 67 23.02 9.10 10.14
CA ASP A 67 22.23 10.15 10.77
C ASP A 67 21.29 9.53 11.82
N LEU A 68 20.73 8.34 11.53
CA LEU A 68 19.82 7.60 12.41
C LEU A 68 20.10 6.09 12.28
N ILE A 69 20.00 5.38 13.42
CA ILE A 69 19.96 3.93 13.44
C ILE A 69 18.74 3.44 14.22
N ILE A 70 17.97 2.52 13.60
CA ILE A 70 16.90 1.77 14.27
C ILE A 70 17.52 0.47 14.75
N THR A 71 17.53 0.24 16.06
CA THR A 71 18.27 -0.87 16.66
C THR A 71 17.40 -2.11 16.89
N ASN A 72 17.96 -3.30 16.64
CA ASN A 72 17.34 -4.60 16.96
C ASN A 72 15.89 -4.77 16.44
N ALA A 73 15.58 -4.27 15.27
CA ALA A 73 14.25 -4.38 14.67
C ALA A 73 13.98 -5.80 14.18
N LEU A 74 12.75 -6.30 14.40
CA LEU A 74 12.25 -7.47 13.69
C LEU A 74 11.74 -7.03 12.33
N ILE A 75 12.44 -7.44 11.27
CA ILE A 75 12.10 -7.07 9.90
C ILE A 75 11.34 -8.23 9.28
N VAL A 76 10.21 -7.90 8.65
CA VAL A 76 9.37 -8.81 7.86
C VAL A 76 9.23 -8.24 6.47
N ASP A 77 9.92 -8.84 5.50
CA ASP A 77 9.85 -8.42 4.10
C ASP A 77 9.97 -9.62 3.15
N TYR A 78 10.02 -9.34 1.84
CA TYR A 78 10.11 -10.38 0.81
C TYR A 78 11.42 -11.20 0.86
N THR A 79 12.46 -10.71 1.57
CA THR A 79 13.74 -11.41 1.72
C THR A 79 13.76 -12.36 2.92
N GLY A 80 12.78 -12.28 3.81
CA GLY A 80 12.65 -13.14 4.98
C GLY A 80 12.21 -12.42 6.25
N ILE A 81 12.34 -13.11 7.36
CA ILE A 81 11.97 -12.66 8.71
C ILE A 81 13.23 -12.69 9.57
N TYR A 82 13.75 -11.53 9.91
CA TYR A 82 15.06 -11.47 10.59
C TYR A 82 15.18 -10.26 11.53
N LYS A 83 16.06 -10.39 12.53
CA LYS A 83 16.44 -9.26 13.39
C LYS A 83 17.68 -8.58 12.84
N ALA A 84 17.65 -7.26 12.73
CA ALA A 84 18.76 -6.43 12.30
C ALA A 84 18.63 -4.99 12.77
N ASP A 85 19.72 -4.23 12.66
CA ASP A 85 19.71 -2.79 12.72
C ASP A 85 19.47 -2.20 11.32
N ILE A 86 18.77 -1.05 11.25
CA ILE A 86 18.51 -0.32 10.01
C ILE A 86 19.20 1.04 10.11
N GLY A 87 20.16 1.29 9.24
CA GLY A 87 20.87 2.56 9.17
C GLY A 87 20.26 3.50 8.15
N ILE A 88 20.14 4.77 8.52
CA ILE A 88 19.63 5.85 7.65
C ILE A 88 20.69 6.93 7.52
N LYS A 89 20.93 7.36 6.28
CA LYS A 89 21.85 8.45 5.92
C LYS A 89 21.24 9.29 4.82
N ASP A 90 21.27 10.61 4.96
CA ASP A 90 20.74 11.56 3.98
C ASP A 90 19.29 11.23 3.55
N GLY A 91 18.45 10.85 4.53
CA GLY A 91 17.04 10.50 4.31
C GLY A 91 16.80 9.17 3.56
N LYS A 92 17.82 8.33 3.41
CA LYS A 92 17.74 7.02 2.71
C LYS A 92 18.20 5.89 3.62
N ILE A 93 17.68 4.68 3.38
CA ILE A 93 18.20 3.48 4.01
C ILE A 93 19.62 3.23 3.47
N ALA A 94 20.61 3.42 4.35
CA ALA A 94 22.01 3.17 4.03
C ALA A 94 22.34 1.68 4.04
N GLY A 95 21.66 0.91 4.89
CA GLY A 95 21.83 -0.54 4.96
C GLY A 95 21.00 -1.18 6.06
N ILE A 96 20.98 -2.53 6.02
CA ILE A 96 20.34 -3.39 7.01
C ILE A 96 21.35 -4.45 7.41
N GLY A 97 21.51 -4.71 8.72
CA GLY A 97 22.44 -5.68 9.26
C GLY A 97 22.92 -5.34 10.67
N LYS A 98 24.15 -5.69 11.03
CA LYS A 98 24.73 -5.27 12.30
C LYS A 98 25.32 -3.86 12.17
N GLY A 99 24.83 -2.92 12.96
CA GLY A 99 25.39 -1.59 13.15
C GLY A 99 26.37 -1.52 14.31
N GLY A 100 27.13 -0.41 14.40
CA GLY A 100 28.05 -0.18 15.51
C GLY A 100 29.36 0.49 15.12
N ASN A 101 30.41 0.15 15.86
CA ASN A 101 31.77 0.63 15.62
C ASN A 101 32.63 -0.50 15.03
N LYS A 102 32.90 -0.40 13.74
CA LYS A 102 33.69 -1.42 13.01
C LYS A 102 35.13 -1.61 13.51
N ASP A 103 35.68 -0.62 14.22
CA ASP A 103 37.04 -0.69 14.76
C ASP A 103 37.09 -1.44 16.10
N MET A 104 35.93 -1.64 16.75
CA MET A 104 35.80 -2.25 18.06
C MET A 104 34.96 -3.52 18.05
N GLN A 105 34.11 -3.73 17.04
CA GLN A 105 33.12 -4.80 17.00
C GLN A 105 33.19 -5.56 15.67
N ASP A 106 33.19 -6.89 15.73
CA ASP A 106 33.17 -7.75 14.56
C ASP A 106 31.80 -7.72 13.86
N GLY A 107 31.82 -7.90 12.54
CA GLY A 107 30.61 -8.04 11.72
C GLY A 107 29.82 -6.76 11.45
N VAL A 108 30.29 -5.60 11.92
CA VAL A 108 29.68 -4.31 11.60
C VAL A 108 29.87 -4.01 10.11
N LYS A 109 28.77 -3.73 9.40
CA LYS A 109 28.83 -3.35 7.98
C LYS A 109 29.43 -1.95 7.81
N ASN A 110 30.20 -1.74 6.75
CA ASN A 110 30.88 -0.46 6.50
C ASN A 110 29.93 0.75 6.41
N ASN A 111 28.71 0.54 5.95
CA ASN A 111 27.67 1.56 5.81
C ASN A 111 26.74 1.65 7.02
N LEU A 112 27.05 0.97 8.13
CA LEU A 112 26.26 0.99 9.37
C LEU A 112 27.09 1.46 10.57
N SER A 113 28.06 2.35 10.32
CA SER A 113 28.87 2.96 11.38
C SER A 113 28.06 3.95 12.20
N VAL A 114 28.05 3.76 13.52
CA VAL A 114 27.37 4.63 14.49
C VAL A 114 28.40 5.56 15.10
N GLY A 115 28.11 6.85 15.15
CA GLY A 115 29.01 7.85 15.71
C GLY A 115 28.33 8.79 16.68
N PRO A 116 29.05 9.86 17.13
CA PRO A 116 28.54 10.80 18.10
C PRO A 116 27.35 11.63 17.59
N ALA A 117 27.18 11.75 16.25
CA ALA A 117 26.08 12.49 15.64
C ALA A 117 24.90 11.59 15.24
N THR A 118 25.00 10.27 15.44
CA THR A 118 23.95 9.31 15.08
C THR A 118 22.84 9.29 16.12
N GLU A 119 21.61 9.60 15.72
CA GLU A 119 20.41 9.36 16.51
C GLU A 119 20.14 7.84 16.62
N ALA A 120 19.61 7.39 17.75
CA ALA A 120 19.27 5.99 17.96
C ALA A 120 17.78 5.82 18.30
N LEU A 121 17.07 5.05 17.48
CA LEU A 121 15.68 4.68 17.70
C LEU A 121 15.58 3.21 18.08
N ALA A 122 14.96 2.92 19.23
CA ALA A 122 14.76 1.55 19.70
C ALA A 122 13.75 0.80 18.83
N GLY A 123 14.18 -0.26 18.18
CA GLY A 123 13.34 -1.16 17.40
C GLY A 123 12.95 -2.45 18.12
N GLU A 124 13.43 -2.64 19.35
CA GLU A 124 13.15 -3.83 20.14
C GLU A 124 11.66 -3.97 20.44
N GLY A 125 11.09 -5.12 20.11
CA GLY A 125 9.67 -5.41 20.28
C GLY A 125 8.76 -4.79 19.22
N LEU A 126 9.32 -4.17 18.18
CA LEU A 126 8.60 -3.64 17.03
C LEU A 126 8.83 -4.51 15.79
N ILE A 127 7.83 -4.58 14.95
CA ILE A 127 7.92 -5.19 13.62
C ILE A 127 8.09 -4.06 12.61
N VAL A 128 9.09 -4.18 11.75
CA VAL A 128 9.34 -3.23 10.66
C VAL A 128 9.04 -3.92 9.34
N THR A 129 8.18 -3.31 8.55
CA THR A 129 7.85 -3.71 7.18
C THR A 129 8.17 -2.58 6.21
N ALA A 130 8.17 -2.86 4.91
CA ALA A 130 8.07 -1.79 3.92
C ALA A 130 6.80 -0.96 4.18
N GLY A 131 6.87 0.34 3.92
CA GLY A 131 5.69 1.21 4.02
C GLY A 131 4.64 0.83 2.99
N GLY A 132 3.37 0.80 3.39
CA GLY A 132 2.26 0.49 2.49
C GLY A 132 2.09 1.52 1.38
N ILE A 133 1.69 1.04 0.21
CA ILE A 133 1.30 1.88 -0.93
C ILE A 133 -0.19 1.65 -1.16
N ASP A 134 -1.00 2.70 -0.97
CA ASP A 134 -2.42 2.66 -1.28
C ASP A 134 -2.66 3.34 -2.63
N THR A 135 -3.12 2.58 -3.59
CA THR A 135 -3.23 3.00 -5.00
C THR A 135 -4.62 3.46 -5.40
N HIS A 136 -5.56 3.53 -4.45
CA HIS A 136 -6.93 3.93 -4.74
C HIS A 136 -7.45 4.92 -3.69
N ILE A 137 -7.10 6.20 -3.86
CA ILE A 137 -7.42 7.27 -2.93
C ILE A 137 -8.31 8.31 -3.57
N HIS A 138 -9.45 8.61 -2.95
CA HIS A 138 -10.25 9.80 -3.22
C HIS A 138 -9.74 10.95 -2.34
N PHE A 139 -9.05 11.93 -2.93
CA PHE A 139 -8.55 13.09 -2.20
C PHE A 139 -9.68 14.12 -1.97
N ILE A 140 -10.61 13.78 -1.06
CA ILE A 140 -11.74 14.63 -0.67
C ILE A 140 -11.37 15.50 0.52
N SER A 141 -10.83 14.86 1.58
CA SER A 141 -10.46 15.50 2.82
C SER A 141 -9.04 15.10 3.23
N PRO A 142 -8.18 16.06 3.62
CA PRO A 142 -6.79 15.76 3.99
C PRO A 142 -6.64 15.02 5.31
N GLN A 143 -7.67 14.93 6.14
CA GLN A 143 -7.64 14.22 7.43
C GLN A 143 -7.33 12.72 7.27
N GLN A 144 -7.54 12.14 6.11
CA GLN A 144 -7.16 10.76 5.83
C GLN A 144 -5.64 10.54 5.82
N ILE A 145 -4.83 11.57 5.52
CA ILE A 145 -3.37 11.45 5.40
C ILE A 145 -2.71 11.07 6.74
N PRO A 146 -2.96 11.77 7.86
CA PRO A 146 -2.47 11.32 9.17
C PRO A 146 -2.96 9.92 9.56
N THR A 147 -4.19 9.55 9.22
CA THR A 147 -4.74 8.21 9.48
C THR A 147 -4.00 7.14 8.67
N ALA A 148 -3.76 7.38 7.40
CA ALA A 148 -2.97 6.50 6.53
C ALA A 148 -1.56 6.29 7.10
N PHE A 149 -0.89 7.38 7.46
CA PHE A 149 0.47 7.34 8.01
C PHE A 149 0.52 6.56 9.32
N ALA A 150 -0.42 6.79 10.24
CA ALA A 150 -0.51 6.08 11.51
C ALA A 150 -0.80 4.57 11.36
N SER A 151 -1.36 4.14 10.21
CA SER A 151 -1.66 2.74 9.91
C SER A 151 -0.61 2.04 9.04
N GLY A 152 0.55 2.70 8.79
CA GLY A 152 1.67 2.12 8.06
C GLY A 152 1.66 2.36 6.56
N VAL A 153 0.72 3.15 6.03
CA VAL A 153 0.72 3.59 4.63
C VAL A 153 1.64 4.80 4.50
N THR A 154 2.59 4.73 3.59
CA THR A 154 3.60 5.80 3.36
C THR A 154 3.50 6.43 1.97
N THR A 155 2.66 5.86 1.11
CA THR A 155 2.40 6.35 -0.24
C THR A 155 0.92 6.24 -0.56
N MET A 156 0.32 7.34 -1.02
CA MET A 156 -1.08 7.41 -1.43
C MET A 156 -1.16 7.89 -2.88
N ILE A 157 -1.78 7.08 -3.72
CA ILE A 157 -1.98 7.36 -5.15
C ILE A 157 -3.48 7.42 -5.43
N GLY A 158 -3.90 8.47 -6.11
CA GLY A 158 -5.31 8.64 -6.44
C GLY A 158 -5.58 9.99 -7.07
N GLY A 159 -6.78 10.49 -6.90
CA GLY A 159 -7.19 11.78 -7.45
C GLY A 159 -8.31 12.42 -6.67
N GLY A 160 -8.60 13.66 -7.01
CA GLY A 160 -9.61 14.49 -6.41
C GLY A 160 -9.13 15.93 -6.22
N THR A 161 -10.09 16.82 -6.02
CA THR A 161 -9.83 18.23 -5.71
C THR A 161 -10.73 18.66 -4.54
N GLY A 162 -10.77 17.85 -3.48
CA GLY A 162 -11.66 18.05 -2.34
C GLY A 162 -13.12 17.69 -2.69
N PRO A 163 -14.11 18.43 -2.15
CA PRO A 163 -15.52 18.04 -2.24
C PRO A 163 -16.20 18.29 -3.60
N ALA A 164 -15.47 18.60 -4.66
CA ALA A 164 -16.03 18.79 -6.00
C ALA A 164 -16.59 17.47 -6.54
N ASP A 165 -17.87 17.42 -6.89
CA ASP A 165 -18.61 16.19 -7.20
C ASP A 165 -17.92 15.26 -8.19
N GLY A 166 -17.49 15.78 -9.33
CA GLY A 166 -16.83 14.95 -10.35
C GLY A 166 -15.48 14.39 -9.92
N THR A 167 -14.73 15.07 -9.05
CA THR A 167 -13.46 14.59 -8.51
C THR A 167 -13.65 13.71 -7.28
N ASN A 168 -14.67 14.00 -6.50
CA ASN A 168 -15.08 13.23 -5.34
C ASN A 168 -15.38 11.78 -5.73
N ALA A 169 -16.23 11.59 -6.75
CA ALA A 169 -16.68 10.28 -7.18
C ALA A 169 -15.62 9.47 -7.97
N THR A 170 -14.64 10.12 -8.60
CA THR A 170 -13.89 9.47 -9.69
C THR A 170 -12.39 9.30 -9.48
N THR A 171 -11.84 9.69 -8.35
CA THR A 171 -10.36 9.65 -8.09
C THR A 171 -9.53 10.37 -9.16
N ILE A 172 -10.02 11.49 -9.68
CA ILE A 172 -9.40 12.23 -10.78
C ILE A 172 -9.03 13.65 -10.34
N THR A 173 -7.81 14.07 -10.62
CA THR A 173 -7.36 15.47 -10.53
C THR A 173 -7.23 16.05 -11.94
N PRO A 174 -8.29 16.67 -12.50
CA PRO A 174 -8.35 16.99 -13.93
C PRO A 174 -7.60 18.27 -14.25
N GLY A 175 -6.72 18.19 -15.25
CA GLY A 175 -6.08 19.35 -15.89
C GLY A 175 -4.99 20.04 -15.07
N ARG A 176 -4.14 20.78 -15.77
CA ARG A 176 -2.95 21.45 -15.26
C ARG A 176 -3.20 22.33 -14.03
N ARG A 177 -4.34 23.05 -14.01
CA ARG A 177 -4.64 23.97 -12.89
C ARG A 177 -4.87 23.19 -11.59
N ASN A 178 -5.71 22.17 -11.62
CA ASN A 178 -6.04 21.38 -10.43
C ASN A 178 -4.84 20.56 -9.94
N LEU A 179 -4.07 19.98 -10.86
CA LEU A 179 -2.81 19.28 -10.53
C LEU A 179 -1.84 20.18 -9.77
N LYS A 180 -1.62 21.41 -10.24
CA LYS A 180 -0.76 22.39 -9.54
C LYS A 180 -1.28 22.75 -8.16
N TRP A 181 -2.60 22.88 -7.98
CA TRP A 181 -3.19 23.15 -6.68
C TRP A 181 -3.02 21.98 -5.73
N MET A 182 -3.24 20.74 -6.19
CA MET A 182 -3.07 19.54 -5.37
C MET A 182 -1.61 19.28 -5.01
N LEU A 183 -0.68 19.46 -5.93
CA LEU A 183 0.76 19.36 -5.65
C LEU A 183 1.18 20.38 -4.58
N ARG A 184 0.68 21.62 -4.68
CA ARG A 184 0.97 22.65 -3.66
C ARG A 184 0.35 22.31 -2.30
N ALA A 185 -0.87 21.77 -2.27
CA ALA A 185 -1.51 21.34 -1.04
C ALA A 185 -0.77 20.14 -0.41
N ALA A 186 -0.08 19.34 -1.20
CA ALA A 186 0.69 18.18 -0.75
C ALA A 186 2.00 18.54 -0.01
N GLU A 187 2.53 19.76 -0.21
CA GLU A 187 3.84 20.18 0.34
C GLU A 187 3.91 20.12 1.88
N GLU A 188 2.78 20.23 2.57
CA GLU A 188 2.70 20.23 4.02
C GLU A 188 2.80 18.84 4.66
N TYR A 189 2.68 17.76 3.87
CA TYR A 189 2.55 16.40 4.38
C TYR A 189 3.83 15.58 4.18
N SER A 190 4.24 14.88 5.26
CA SER A 190 5.35 13.90 5.23
C SER A 190 4.88 12.55 4.65
N MET A 191 4.13 12.58 3.55
CA MET A 191 3.56 11.42 2.85
C MET A 191 3.96 11.51 1.38
N ASN A 192 4.27 10.38 0.75
CA ASN A 192 4.40 10.35 -0.71
C ASN A 192 2.99 10.42 -1.32
N LEU A 193 2.71 11.48 -2.06
CA LEU A 193 1.40 11.72 -2.67
C LEU A 193 1.53 11.76 -4.19
N GLY A 194 0.75 10.94 -4.88
CA GLY A 194 0.68 10.89 -6.34
C GLY A 194 -0.72 11.16 -6.86
N PHE A 195 -0.84 12.09 -7.83
CA PHE A 195 -2.12 12.50 -8.39
C PHE A 195 -2.33 11.94 -9.79
N LEU A 196 -3.48 11.26 -9.98
CA LEU A 196 -3.93 10.74 -11.26
C LEU A 196 -4.75 11.79 -12.00
N ALA A 197 -4.36 12.05 -13.24
CA ALA A 197 -5.07 12.96 -14.12
C ALA A 197 -6.28 12.30 -14.79
N LYS A 198 -7.11 13.11 -15.47
CA LYS A 198 -8.26 12.63 -16.21
C LYS A 198 -7.82 11.94 -17.50
N GLY A 199 -8.03 10.60 -17.57
CA GLY A 199 -7.79 9.81 -18.77
C GLY A 199 -8.94 9.80 -19.77
N ASN A 200 -10.15 10.20 -19.37
CA ASN A 200 -11.35 10.17 -20.21
C ASN A 200 -11.36 11.27 -21.28
N THR A 201 -10.57 11.10 -22.31
CA THR A 201 -10.55 11.95 -23.50
C THR A 201 -9.90 11.22 -24.67
N SER A 202 -10.31 11.56 -25.89
CA SER A 202 -9.66 11.13 -27.12
C SER A 202 -8.74 12.21 -27.72
N ASN A 203 -8.21 13.10 -26.87
CA ASN A 203 -7.31 14.18 -27.27
C ASN A 203 -5.93 14.03 -26.62
N ASP A 204 -4.97 13.54 -27.38
CA ASP A 204 -3.59 13.27 -26.94
C ASP A 204 -2.90 14.49 -26.34
N ALA A 205 -3.12 15.67 -26.91
CA ALA A 205 -2.50 16.90 -26.41
C ALA A 205 -2.98 17.26 -25.00
N SER A 206 -4.25 16.99 -24.68
CA SER A 206 -4.79 17.24 -23.34
C SER A 206 -4.33 16.20 -22.31
N LEU A 207 -4.04 14.98 -22.74
CA LEU A 207 -3.43 13.95 -21.90
C LEU A 207 -1.99 14.31 -21.59
N ALA A 208 -1.19 14.61 -22.60
CA ALA A 208 0.21 15.01 -22.46
C ALA A 208 0.37 16.23 -21.53
N ASP A 209 -0.47 17.26 -21.71
CA ASP A 209 -0.44 18.47 -20.86
C ASP A 209 -0.60 18.18 -19.38
N GLN A 210 -1.40 17.17 -19.00
CA GLN A 210 -1.60 16.79 -17.62
C GLN A 210 -0.38 16.07 -17.02
N ILE A 211 0.31 15.19 -17.77
CA ILE A 211 1.55 14.56 -17.33
C ILE A 211 2.65 15.63 -17.16
N GLU A 212 2.79 16.53 -18.11
CA GLU A 212 3.74 17.66 -18.02
C GLU A 212 3.42 18.62 -16.86
N ALA A 213 2.19 18.62 -16.36
CA ALA A 213 1.79 19.39 -15.19
C ALA A 213 2.12 18.69 -13.85
N GLY A 214 2.62 17.44 -13.88
CA GLY A 214 3.05 16.68 -12.71
C GLY A 214 2.10 15.56 -12.27
N ALA A 215 1.16 15.14 -13.13
CA ALA A 215 0.42 13.90 -12.88
C ALA A 215 1.34 12.68 -13.01
N ILE A 216 1.14 11.67 -12.16
CA ILE A 216 1.93 10.43 -12.17
C ILE A 216 1.31 9.34 -13.04
N GLY A 217 0.16 9.60 -13.64
CA GLY A 217 -0.60 8.68 -14.48
C GLY A 217 -2.01 9.18 -14.73
N PHE A 218 -2.83 8.30 -15.28
CA PHE A 218 -4.22 8.60 -15.60
C PHE A 218 -5.19 7.73 -14.81
N LYS A 219 -6.35 8.30 -14.51
CA LYS A 219 -7.54 7.56 -14.09
C LYS A 219 -8.62 7.70 -15.17
N ILE A 220 -9.22 6.56 -15.52
CA ILE A 220 -10.41 6.47 -16.35
C ILE A 220 -11.58 6.01 -15.46
N HIS A 221 -12.73 6.68 -15.57
CA HIS A 221 -13.93 6.37 -14.80
C HIS A 221 -15.18 6.48 -15.66
N GLU A 222 -16.14 5.56 -15.46
CA GLU A 222 -17.39 5.49 -16.24
C GLU A 222 -18.17 6.78 -16.27
N ASP A 223 -18.23 7.51 -15.15
CA ASP A 223 -18.96 8.80 -15.06
C ASP A 223 -18.49 9.85 -16.09
N TRP A 224 -17.28 9.67 -16.63
CA TRP A 224 -16.71 10.52 -17.67
C TRP A 224 -16.70 9.86 -19.06
N GLY A 225 -17.30 8.69 -19.18
CA GLY A 225 -17.33 7.91 -20.42
C GLY A 225 -16.08 7.03 -20.61
N THR A 226 -16.14 5.80 -20.10
CA THR A 226 -15.07 4.80 -20.27
C THR A 226 -15.23 4.07 -21.61
N THR A 227 -15.08 4.81 -22.71
CA THR A 227 -15.20 4.27 -24.07
C THR A 227 -13.91 3.56 -24.50
N PRO A 228 -13.96 2.60 -25.43
CA PRO A 228 -12.77 2.00 -26.02
C PRO A 228 -11.77 3.04 -26.58
N SER A 229 -12.28 4.14 -27.15
CA SER A 229 -11.45 5.25 -27.64
C SER A 229 -10.69 5.95 -26.50
N ALA A 230 -11.37 6.27 -25.40
CA ALA A 230 -10.73 6.91 -24.23
C ALA A 230 -9.65 6.00 -23.63
N ILE A 231 -9.94 4.70 -23.48
CA ILE A 231 -8.97 3.70 -23.00
C ILE A 231 -7.74 3.68 -23.88
N ASN A 232 -7.93 3.58 -25.20
CA ASN A 232 -6.84 3.49 -26.17
C ASN A 232 -5.94 4.72 -26.14
N HIS A 233 -6.51 5.96 -26.20
CA HIS A 233 -5.72 7.20 -26.17
C HIS A 233 -4.97 7.39 -24.85
N ALA A 234 -5.60 7.06 -23.70
CA ALA A 234 -4.93 7.16 -22.41
C ALA A 234 -3.72 6.21 -22.33
N LEU A 235 -3.86 4.98 -22.83
CA LEU A 235 -2.76 4.00 -22.86
C LEU A 235 -1.65 4.38 -23.86
N ASP A 236 -1.99 4.93 -25.03
CA ASP A 236 -1.00 5.38 -26.01
C ASP A 236 -0.11 6.50 -25.45
N ILE A 237 -0.72 7.42 -24.70
CA ILE A 237 0.05 8.50 -24.04
C ILE A 237 0.79 7.98 -22.81
N ALA A 238 0.19 7.05 -22.05
CA ALA A 238 0.86 6.43 -20.91
C ALA A 238 2.12 5.67 -21.33
N ASP A 239 2.07 4.90 -22.40
CA ASP A 239 3.24 4.21 -22.97
C ASP A 239 4.32 5.20 -23.41
N LYS A 240 3.93 6.32 -23.99
CA LYS A 240 4.88 7.37 -24.43
C LYS A 240 5.61 8.05 -23.29
N TYR A 241 4.94 8.26 -22.15
CA TYR A 241 5.49 8.97 -20.99
C TYR A 241 5.95 8.02 -19.86
N ASP A 242 5.84 6.70 -20.07
CA ASP A 242 6.16 5.66 -19.09
C ASP A 242 5.42 5.88 -17.76
N VAL A 243 4.10 6.05 -17.83
CA VAL A 243 3.21 6.23 -16.69
C VAL A 243 2.07 5.22 -16.72
N GLN A 244 1.39 5.01 -15.59
CA GLN A 244 0.33 4.03 -15.46
C GLN A 244 -1.06 4.61 -15.77
N VAL A 245 -1.96 3.74 -16.22
CA VAL A 245 -3.41 4.01 -16.30
C VAL A 245 -4.13 3.13 -15.29
N ALA A 246 -4.98 3.75 -14.47
CA ALA A 246 -5.91 3.06 -13.58
C ALA A 246 -7.34 3.22 -14.12
N ILE A 247 -8.16 2.19 -13.99
CA ILE A 247 -9.52 2.18 -14.56
C ILE A 247 -10.57 1.72 -13.54
N HIS A 248 -11.66 2.48 -13.48
CA HIS A 248 -12.98 2.04 -13.06
C HIS A 248 -13.81 1.84 -14.33
N THR A 249 -14.12 0.59 -14.66
CA THR A 249 -14.74 0.23 -15.93
C THR A 249 -16.24 0.58 -15.97
N ASP A 250 -16.80 0.48 -17.16
CA ASP A 250 -18.21 0.78 -17.41
C ASP A 250 -19.16 -0.23 -16.74
N THR A 251 -19.73 0.14 -15.62
CA THR A 251 -20.60 -0.71 -14.82
C THR A 251 -21.90 -1.08 -15.53
N LEU A 252 -22.44 -0.16 -16.33
CA LEU A 252 -23.72 -0.32 -17.02
C LEU A 252 -23.58 -0.92 -18.41
N ASN A 253 -22.35 -1.19 -18.85
CA ASN A 253 -22.04 -1.66 -20.22
C ASN A 253 -22.55 -0.70 -21.32
N GLU A 254 -22.55 0.60 -21.06
CA GLU A 254 -23.00 1.63 -22.04
C GLU A 254 -22.01 1.78 -23.20
N ALA A 255 -20.72 1.54 -22.94
CA ALA A 255 -19.65 1.65 -23.92
C ALA A 255 -19.17 0.27 -24.46
N GLY A 256 -19.89 -0.81 -24.14
CA GLY A 256 -19.56 -2.18 -24.50
C GLY A 256 -19.38 -3.08 -23.28
N CYS A 257 -19.17 -4.36 -23.51
CA CYS A 257 -18.95 -5.37 -22.47
C CYS A 257 -17.48 -5.44 -22.05
N VAL A 258 -17.15 -6.30 -21.09
CA VAL A 258 -15.76 -6.47 -20.59
C VAL A 258 -14.80 -6.85 -21.72
N GLU A 259 -15.27 -7.62 -22.69
CA GLU A 259 -14.49 -8.02 -23.87
C GLU A 259 -14.07 -6.82 -24.73
N ASP A 260 -14.92 -5.79 -24.86
CA ASP A 260 -14.59 -4.56 -25.58
C ASP A 260 -13.54 -3.73 -24.83
N THR A 261 -13.64 -3.69 -23.49
CA THR A 261 -12.62 -3.07 -22.64
C THR A 261 -11.28 -3.81 -22.76
N MET A 262 -11.27 -5.15 -22.69
CA MET A 262 -10.06 -5.96 -22.88
C MET A 262 -9.45 -5.75 -24.27
N ALA A 263 -10.27 -5.70 -25.31
CA ALA A 263 -9.83 -5.42 -26.67
C ALA A 263 -9.21 -4.01 -26.79
N ALA A 264 -9.75 -3.01 -26.13
CA ALA A 264 -9.19 -1.65 -26.10
C ALA A 264 -7.87 -1.57 -25.33
N ILE A 265 -7.70 -2.35 -24.26
CA ILE A 265 -6.42 -2.48 -23.52
C ILE A 265 -5.33 -3.08 -24.43
N ALA A 266 -5.69 -4.04 -25.27
CA ALA A 266 -4.83 -4.61 -26.32
C ALA A 266 -3.47 -5.10 -25.79
N GLY A 267 -3.43 -5.76 -24.63
CA GLY A 267 -2.22 -6.30 -24.01
C GLY A 267 -1.28 -5.29 -23.37
N ARG A 268 -1.67 -3.99 -23.30
CA ARG A 268 -0.92 -2.95 -22.55
C ARG A 268 -1.20 -3.05 -21.05
N THR A 269 -0.30 -2.51 -20.22
CA THR A 269 -0.45 -2.56 -18.76
C THR A 269 -1.58 -1.66 -18.28
N MET A 270 -2.49 -2.24 -17.48
CA MET A 270 -3.62 -1.53 -16.88
C MET A 270 -3.78 -1.93 -15.42
N HIS A 271 -3.99 -0.95 -14.54
CA HIS A 271 -4.40 -1.18 -13.15
C HIS A 271 -5.93 -1.13 -13.06
N THR A 272 -6.54 -2.24 -12.69
CA THR A 272 -8.00 -2.33 -12.52
C THR A 272 -8.38 -2.20 -11.05
N PHE A 273 -9.27 -1.28 -10.75
CA PHE A 273 -9.79 -1.05 -9.40
C PHE A 273 -10.92 -2.05 -9.09
N HIS A 274 -11.12 -2.41 -7.79
CA HIS A 274 -12.17 -3.31 -7.33
C HIS A 274 -12.52 -4.40 -8.37
N THR A 275 -11.51 -5.17 -8.75
CA THR A 275 -11.56 -6.09 -9.90
C THR A 275 -12.55 -7.25 -9.71
N GLU A 276 -13.03 -7.50 -8.50
CA GLU A 276 -14.11 -8.46 -8.25
C GLU A 276 -15.49 -7.97 -8.72
N GLY A 277 -15.66 -6.66 -8.96
CA GLY A 277 -16.82 -6.05 -9.58
C GLY A 277 -17.83 -5.38 -8.64
N ALA A 278 -17.80 -5.60 -7.31
CA ALA A 278 -18.79 -5.01 -6.39
C ALA A 278 -18.63 -3.49 -6.24
N GLY A 279 -17.41 -2.97 -6.34
CA GLY A 279 -17.15 -1.52 -6.33
C GLY A 279 -17.54 -0.81 -7.63
N GLY A 280 -17.82 -1.54 -8.68
CA GLY A 280 -18.16 -1.07 -10.02
C GLY A 280 -17.20 -1.60 -11.08
N GLY A 281 -17.72 -1.75 -12.28
CA GLY A 281 -16.98 -2.20 -13.43
C GLY A 281 -17.46 -3.53 -14.01
N HIS A 282 -18.17 -3.49 -15.16
CA HIS A 282 -18.67 -4.68 -15.88
C HIS A 282 -19.16 -5.79 -14.95
N ALA A 283 -19.95 -5.44 -13.92
CA ALA A 283 -20.30 -6.38 -12.88
C ALA A 283 -21.19 -7.53 -13.38
N PRO A 284 -20.86 -8.80 -13.09
CA PRO A 284 -19.70 -9.25 -12.29
C PRO A 284 -18.46 -9.56 -13.14
N ASP A 285 -18.51 -9.36 -14.44
CA ASP A 285 -17.59 -9.94 -15.43
C ASP A 285 -16.18 -9.34 -15.42
N ILE A 286 -15.98 -8.18 -14.77
CA ILE A 286 -14.67 -7.54 -14.69
C ILE A 286 -13.58 -8.47 -14.11
N ILE A 287 -13.93 -9.41 -13.24
CA ILE A 287 -12.98 -10.35 -12.64
C ILE A 287 -12.22 -11.16 -13.70
N LYS A 288 -12.76 -11.31 -14.92
CA LYS A 288 -12.10 -12.01 -16.03
C LYS A 288 -10.76 -11.40 -16.39
N VAL A 289 -10.60 -10.09 -16.23
CA VAL A 289 -9.34 -9.39 -16.57
C VAL A 289 -8.17 -9.84 -15.69
N ALA A 290 -8.43 -10.39 -14.51
CA ALA A 290 -7.40 -10.95 -13.64
C ALA A 290 -6.69 -12.18 -14.25
N GLY A 291 -7.24 -12.76 -15.31
CA GLY A 291 -6.59 -13.81 -16.11
C GLY A 291 -5.54 -13.30 -17.09
N GLU A 292 -5.44 -11.99 -17.30
CA GLU A 292 -4.52 -11.38 -18.24
C GLU A 292 -3.22 -10.96 -17.54
N HIS A 293 -2.07 -11.36 -18.06
CA HIS A 293 -0.76 -11.14 -17.46
C HIS A 293 -0.28 -9.66 -17.44
N ASN A 294 -0.92 -8.81 -18.23
CA ASN A 294 -0.65 -7.37 -18.33
C ASN A 294 -1.55 -6.52 -17.42
N ILE A 295 -2.45 -7.15 -16.69
CA ILE A 295 -3.35 -6.46 -15.75
C ILE A 295 -2.78 -6.51 -14.33
N LEU A 296 -2.92 -5.40 -13.62
CA LEU A 296 -2.66 -5.29 -12.19
C LEU A 296 -4.00 -5.22 -11.47
N PRO A 297 -4.57 -6.36 -11.07
CA PRO A 297 -5.88 -6.38 -10.42
C PRO A 297 -5.75 -5.98 -8.96
N ALA A 298 -6.66 -5.13 -8.50
CA ALA A 298 -6.71 -4.65 -7.12
C ALA A 298 -8.05 -4.99 -6.45
N SER A 299 -7.97 -5.35 -5.18
CA SER A 299 -9.10 -5.39 -4.27
C SER A 299 -9.23 -4.08 -3.51
N THR A 300 -10.43 -3.76 -3.06
CA THR A 300 -10.67 -2.74 -2.04
C THR A 300 -10.92 -3.40 -0.69
N ASN A 301 -10.43 -2.79 0.38
CA ASN A 301 -10.37 -3.45 1.68
C ASN A 301 -11.71 -3.85 2.34
N PRO A 302 -12.88 -3.25 2.02
CA PRO A 302 -14.13 -3.72 2.60
C PRO A 302 -14.57 -5.11 2.13
N THR A 303 -14.16 -5.56 0.95
CA THR A 303 -14.55 -6.88 0.42
C THR A 303 -13.68 -8.01 0.97
N ILE A 304 -12.50 -7.72 1.49
CA ILE A 304 -11.54 -8.69 2.00
C ILE A 304 -11.25 -8.54 3.51
N PRO A 305 -11.08 -9.65 4.24
CA PRO A 305 -11.48 -11.01 3.85
C PRO A 305 -13.00 -11.15 3.77
N PHE A 306 -13.52 -11.97 2.88
CA PHE A 306 -14.95 -12.26 2.78
C PHE A 306 -15.46 -12.91 4.06
N THR A 307 -16.49 -12.33 4.65
CA THR A 307 -17.14 -12.79 5.90
C THR A 307 -18.65 -12.84 5.75
N VAL A 308 -19.34 -13.33 6.77
CA VAL A 308 -20.82 -13.39 6.78
C VAL A 308 -21.49 -12.02 6.69
N ASN A 309 -20.79 -10.94 6.99
CA ASN A 309 -21.33 -9.57 6.96
C ASN A 309 -20.92 -8.79 5.70
N THR A 310 -19.99 -9.31 4.90
CA THR A 310 -19.38 -8.56 3.78
C THR A 310 -20.42 -8.06 2.78
N GLU A 311 -21.37 -8.91 2.39
CA GLU A 311 -22.40 -8.55 1.42
C GLU A 311 -23.30 -7.43 1.93
N ALA A 312 -23.78 -7.54 3.18
CA ALA A 312 -24.68 -6.55 3.77
C ALA A 312 -23.97 -5.21 4.00
N GLU A 313 -22.71 -5.25 4.47
CA GLU A 313 -21.89 -4.06 4.66
C GLU A 313 -21.60 -3.38 3.31
N HIS A 314 -21.27 -4.15 2.29
CA HIS A 314 -20.97 -3.61 0.96
C HIS A 314 -22.21 -3.04 0.29
N MET A 315 -23.39 -3.68 0.46
CA MET A 315 -24.66 -3.15 0.01
C MET A 315 -24.94 -1.76 0.62
N ASP A 316 -24.77 -1.63 1.94
CA ASP A 316 -24.97 -0.36 2.64
C ASP A 316 -24.00 0.74 2.13
N MET A 317 -22.73 0.39 1.92
CA MET A 317 -21.72 1.31 1.40
C MET A 317 -22.08 1.77 -0.03
N LEU A 318 -22.46 0.84 -0.90
CA LEU A 318 -22.86 1.14 -2.28
C LEU A 318 -24.09 2.05 -2.34
N MET A 319 -25.11 1.78 -1.54
CA MET A 319 -26.28 2.63 -1.43
C MET A 319 -25.91 4.08 -1.05
N VAL A 320 -25.00 4.25 -0.09
CA VAL A 320 -24.56 5.58 0.36
C VAL A 320 -23.72 6.29 -0.70
N CYS A 321 -22.72 5.60 -1.26
CA CYS A 321 -21.75 6.20 -2.19
C CYS A 321 -22.40 6.59 -3.54
N HIS A 322 -23.41 5.86 -3.97
CA HIS A 322 -24.15 6.15 -5.21
C HIS A 322 -25.41 6.99 -5.00
N HIS A 323 -25.62 7.54 -3.78
CA HIS A 323 -26.79 8.35 -3.43
C HIS A 323 -28.12 7.65 -3.69
N LEU A 324 -28.15 6.33 -3.49
CA LEU A 324 -29.35 5.51 -3.67
C LEU A 324 -30.26 5.54 -2.44
N ASP A 325 -31.56 5.38 -2.65
CA ASP A 325 -32.57 5.41 -1.59
C ASP A 325 -33.13 4.01 -1.34
N LYS A 326 -33.00 3.51 -0.11
CA LYS A 326 -33.52 2.18 0.30
C LYS A 326 -35.03 2.06 0.19
N SER A 327 -35.79 3.15 0.13
CA SER A 327 -37.22 3.17 -0.08
C SER A 327 -37.61 3.02 -1.56
N ILE A 328 -36.69 3.20 -2.48
CA ILE A 328 -36.89 3.08 -3.92
C ILE A 328 -36.45 1.66 -4.35
N LYS A 329 -37.40 0.88 -4.84
CA LYS A 329 -37.17 -0.52 -5.20
C LYS A 329 -36.13 -0.66 -6.31
N GLU A 330 -36.15 0.22 -7.28
CA GLU A 330 -35.23 0.23 -8.41
C GLU A 330 -33.80 0.51 -7.96
N ASP A 331 -33.60 1.39 -7.01
CA ASP A 331 -32.28 1.68 -6.42
C ASP A 331 -31.71 0.47 -5.70
N VAL A 332 -32.55 -0.22 -4.91
CA VAL A 332 -32.15 -1.45 -4.22
C VAL A 332 -31.80 -2.54 -5.23
N GLN A 333 -32.60 -2.71 -6.28
CA GLN A 333 -32.34 -3.70 -7.34
C GLN A 333 -31.05 -3.38 -8.12
N PHE A 334 -30.79 -2.12 -8.37
CA PHE A 334 -29.54 -1.69 -8.98
C PHE A 334 -28.34 -2.06 -8.12
N ALA A 335 -28.36 -1.72 -6.83
CA ALA A 335 -27.30 -2.07 -5.89
C ALA A 335 -27.09 -3.59 -5.81
N ASP A 336 -28.17 -4.36 -5.63
CA ASP A 336 -28.14 -5.84 -5.54
C ASP A 336 -27.60 -6.47 -6.83
N SER A 337 -27.88 -5.88 -7.98
CA SER A 337 -27.38 -6.37 -9.26
C SER A 337 -25.84 -6.36 -9.39
N ARG A 338 -25.16 -5.51 -8.63
CA ARG A 338 -23.70 -5.30 -8.69
C ARG A 338 -22.94 -6.17 -7.69
N ILE A 339 -23.57 -6.58 -6.61
CA ILE A 339 -22.93 -7.38 -5.56
C ILE A 339 -23.04 -8.86 -5.90
N ARG A 340 -21.89 -9.53 -5.96
CA ARG A 340 -21.79 -10.95 -6.25
C ARG A 340 -20.94 -11.64 -5.18
N PRO A 341 -21.58 -12.37 -4.24
CA PRO A 341 -20.85 -13.09 -3.19
C PRO A 341 -19.76 -14.00 -3.75
N GLN A 342 -20.00 -14.59 -4.91
CA GLN A 342 -19.06 -15.53 -5.53
C GLN A 342 -17.78 -14.85 -5.99
N THR A 343 -17.85 -13.67 -6.60
CA THR A 343 -16.66 -12.93 -7.04
C THR A 343 -15.95 -12.27 -5.89
N ILE A 344 -16.67 -11.75 -4.89
CA ILE A 344 -16.10 -11.22 -3.65
C ILE A 344 -15.37 -12.32 -2.88
N ALA A 345 -16.00 -13.49 -2.69
CA ALA A 345 -15.36 -14.61 -1.99
C ALA A 345 -14.14 -15.16 -2.73
N ALA A 346 -14.12 -15.07 -4.05
CA ALA A 346 -12.99 -15.50 -4.87
C ALA A 346 -11.74 -14.63 -4.66
N GLU A 347 -11.87 -13.36 -4.26
CA GLU A 347 -10.74 -12.46 -4.02
C GLU A 347 -9.74 -13.05 -3.02
N ASP A 348 -10.22 -13.62 -1.91
CA ASP A 348 -9.35 -14.21 -0.88
C ASP A 348 -8.44 -15.28 -1.47
N THR A 349 -9.00 -16.17 -2.31
CA THR A 349 -8.25 -17.23 -2.99
C THR A 349 -7.30 -16.65 -4.05
N LEU A 350 -7.74 -15.66 -4.80
CA LEU A 350 -6.92 -15.01 -5.84
C LEU A 350 -5.74 -14.24 -5.24
N HIS A 351 -5.90 -13.65 -4.04
CA HIS A 351 -4.79 -13.09 -3.28
C HIS A 351 -3.79 -14.16 -2.82
N ASP A 352 -4.28 -15.30 -2.32
CA ASP A 352 -3.43 -16.41 -1.88
C ASP A 352 -2.62 -17.01 -3.04
N MET A 353 -3.21 -17.05 -4.23
CA MET A 353 -2.56 -17.49 -5.47
C MET A 353 -1.61 -16.43 -6.07
N GLY A 354 -1.58 -15.21 -5.54
CA GLY A 354 -0.82 -14.09 -6.09
C GLY A 354 -1.36 -13.53 -7.41
N ILE A 355 -2.59 -13.87 -7.78
CA ILE A 355 -3.27 -13.34 -8.98
C ILE A 355 -3.72 -11.90 -8.72
N PHE A 356 -4.44 -11.66 -7.62
CA PHE A 356 -4.64 -10.30 -7.12
C PHE A 356 -3.39 -9.86 -6.37
N SER A 357 -2.76 -8.80 -6.85
CA SER A 357 -1.44 -8.35 -6.38
C SER A 357 -1.51 -7.09 -5.52
N ILE A 358 -2.66 -6.41 -5.47
CA ILE A 358 -2.82 -5.12 -4.83
C ILE A 358 -4.03 -5.14 -3.89
N THR A 359 -3.81 -4.71 -2.65
CA THR A 359 -4.88 -4.30 -1.72
C THR A 359 -4.85 -2.78 -1.60
N SER A 360 -5.95 -2.13 -1.89
CA SER A 360 -6.14 -0.69 -1.79
C SER A 360 -7.32 -0.35 -0.88
N SER A 361 -7.52 0.94 -0.58
CA SER A 361 -8.59 1.31 0.35
C SER A 361 -9.90 1.69 -0.32
N ASP A 362 -9.88 2.37 -1.45
CA ASP A 362 -11.01 3.14 -1.95
C ASP A 362 -11.45 4.23 -0.93
N SER A 363 -10.42 4.88 -0.32
CA SER A 363 -10.61 5.78 0.81
C SER A 363 -11.49 6.97 0.48
N GLN A 364 -12.40 7.28 1.40
CA GLN A 364 -13.40 8.34 1.34
C GLN A 364 -14.53 8.14 0.29
N ALA A 365 -14.52 6.99 -0.41
CA ALA A 365 -15.67 6.50 -1.15
C ALA A 365 -16.18 5.20 -0.49
N MET A 366 -15.79 4.02 -1.00
CA MET A 366 -16.32 2.74 -0.51
C MET A 366 -15.32 1.97 0.37
N GLY A 367 -14.36 2.64 1.03
CA GLY A 367 -13.39 1.95 1.87
C GLY A 367 -12.67 2.83 2.87
N ARG A 368 -11.66 2.26 3.54
CA ARG A 368 -11.03 2.84 4.74
C ARG A 368 -9.51 2.78 4.66
N VAL A 369 -8.87 3.94 4.54
CA VAL A 369 -7.41 4.05 4.42
C VAL A 369 -6.64 3.42 5.60
N GLY A 370 -7.22 3.46 6.81
CA GLY A 370 -6.61 2.90 8.02
C GLY A 370 -6.60 1.37 8.09
N GLU A 371 -7.26 0.67 7.18
CA GLU A 371 -7.45 -0.77 7.25
C GLU A 371 -6.69 -1.57 6.17
N VAL A 372 -5.93 -0.93 5.28
CA VAL A 372 -5.26 -1.61 4.16
C VAL A 372 -4.33 -2.72 4.65
N ILE A 373 -3.41 -2.41 5.54
CA ILE A 373 -2.43 -3.38 6.08
C ILE A 373 -3.14 -4.46 6.91
N THR A 374 -4.05 -4.05 7.78
CA THR A 374 -4.77 -4.97 8.66
C THR A 374 -5.60 -5.97 7.88
N ARG A 375 -6.35 -5.52 6.87
CA ARG A 375 -7.17 -6.41 6.03
C ARG A 375 -6.32 -7.36 5.20
N THR A 376 -5.17 -6.93 4.71
CA THR A 376 -4.23 -7.81 4.01
C THR A 376 -3.78 -8.96 4.92
N TRP A 377 -3.42 -8.68 6.17
CA TRP A 377 -3.01 -9.72 7.13
C TRP A 377 -4.17 -10.61 7.55
N GLN A 378 -5.37 -10.06 7.74
CA GLN A 378 -6.57 -10.83 8.05
C GLN A 378 -6.97 -11.78 6.91
N THR A 379 -6.79 -11.37 5.66
CA THR A 379 -7.02 -12.23 4.49
C THR A 379 -6.04 -13.40 4.47
N ALA A 380 -4.76 -13.15 4.72
CA ALA A 380 -3.75 -14.20 4.82
C ALA A 380 -4.04 -15.16 6.00
N ASP A 381 -4.50 -14.64 7.15
CA ASP A 381 -4.89 -15.44 8.31
C ASP A 381 -6.09 -16.36 8.01
N LYS A 382 -7.11 -15.82 7.33
CA LYS A 382 -8.27 -16.61 6.89
C LYS A 382 -7.86 -17.71 5.92
N ASN A 383 -7.03 -17.40 4.92
CA ASN A 383 -6.58 -18.38 3.93
C ASN A 383 -5.78 -19.50 4.58
N LYS A 384 -4.86 -19.16 5.51
CA LYS A 384 -4.15 -20.16 6.31
C LYS A 384 -5.08 -21.09 7.09
N LYS A 385 -6.14 -20.55 7.70
CA LYS A 385 -7.14 -21.36 8.44
C LYS A 385 -7.94 -22.27 7.52
N ASN A 386 -8.31 -21.80 6.34
CA ASN A 386 -9.02 -22.59 5.34
C ASN A 386 -8.17 -23.76 4.80
N LEU A 387 -6.86 -23.56 4.64
CA LEU A 387 -5.94 -24.63 4.21
C LEU A 387 -5.68 -25.67 5.30
N ALA A 388 -5.91 -25.34 6.56
CA ALA A 388 -5.72 -26.26 7.69
C ALA A 388 -6.98 -27.04 8.09
N ALA A 389 -8.16 -26.67 7.54
CA ALA A 389 -9.45 -27.31 7.81
C ALA A 389 -9.74 -28.43 6.81
#